data_130bcfe77566b2c3a804ce667f38c977
#
_entry.id   130bcfe77566b2c3a804ce667f38c977
#
_cell.length_a   1.000
_cell.length_b   1.000
_cell.length_c   1.000
_cell.angle_alpha   90.00
_cell.angle_beta   90.00
_cell.angle_gamma   90.00
#
_symmetry.space_group_name_H-M   'P 1'
#
loop_
_entity.id
_entity.type
_entity.pdbx_description
1 polymer ?
#
loop_
_entity_poly.entity_id
_entity_poly.type
_entity_poly.pdbx_seq_one_letter_code
_entity_poly.pdbx_strand_id
1 'polypeptide(L)'
;AYPELGRSAIAALVELLHELPSLELPRDDALGATTVNVGMISGGVADNVLAPSAEARLMVRLVSDAEEVWALLERWVAGRATLERGSLVPAMKLHTVPGFETSVVAFATDVPELTRWGTPYLYGPGSIHVAHTAEERITRAELLAAVDGYVRLAERALAVR
;
A
#
# COMPACT_ATOMS: atom_id res chain seq x y z
N ALA A 1 -19.45 -1.28 -37.30
CA ALA A 1 -18.91 -0.41 -36.28
C ALA A 1 -18.15 0.75 -36.94
N TYR A 2 -18.38 1.94 -36.43
CA TYR A 2 -17.74 3.18 -36.87
C TYR A 2 -17.03 3.77 -35.65
N PRO A 3 -15.80 3.30 -35.33
CA PRO A 3 -15.09 3.69 -34.12
C PRO A 3 -14.81 5.20 -34.04
N GLU A 4 -14.72 5.86 -35.17
CA GLU A 4 -14.52 7.32 -35.30
C GLU A 4 -15.73 8.14 -34.81
N LEU A 5 -16.91 7.53 -34.66
CA LEU A 5 -18.13 8.20 -34.19
C LEU A 5 -18.37 8.09 -32.69
N GLY A 6 -17.44 7.46 -31.95
CA GLY A 6 -17.58 7.28 -30.51
C GLY A 6 -16.25 7.31 -29.78
N ARG A 7 -16.33 7.19 -28.46
CA ARG A 7 -15.15 7.11 -27.57
C ARG A 7 -15.20 5.82 -26.77
N SER A 8 -14.10 5.10 -26.72
CA SER A 8 -13.96 3.88 -25.92
C SER A 8 -13.47 4.24 -24.52
N ALA A 9 -14.22 3.87 -23.50
CA ALA A 9 -13.81 4.05 -22.10
C ALA A 9 -12.56 3.22 -21.77
N ILE A 10 -12.39 2.02 -22.39
CA ILE A 10 -11.16 1.21 -22.23
C ILE A 10 -9.96 1.94 -22.82
N ALA A 11 -10.07 2.51 -24.02
CA ALA A 11 -8.95 3.25 -24.61
C ALA A 11 -8.55 4.45 -23.75
N ALA A 12 -9.52 5.22 -23.26
CA ALA A 12 -9.27 6.36 -22.37
C ALA A 12 -8.63 5.93 -21.05
N LEU A 13 -9.07 4.80 -20.46
CA LEU A 13 -8.45 4.26 -19.25
C LEU A 13 -7.02 3.79 -19.48
N VAL A 14 -6.75 3.11 -20.60
CA VAL A 14 -5.40 2.64 -20.96
C VAL A 14 -4.44 3.82 -21.14
N GLU A 15 -4.86 4.89 -21.83
CA GLU A 15 -4.08 6.13 -21.96
C GLU A 15 -3.77 6.74 -20.59
N LEU A 16 -4.77 6.84 -19.72
CA LEU A 16 -4.60 7.36 -18.37
C LEU A 16 -3.62 6.51 -17.56
N LEU A 17 -3.77 5.19 -17.56
CA LEU A 17 -2.89 4.27 -16.82
C LEU A 17 -1.46 4.25 -17.40
N HIS A 18 -1.28 4.52 -18.69
CA HIS A 18 0.05 4.64 -19.30
C HIS A 18 0.85 5.83 -18.74
N GLU A 19 0.18 6.89 -18.31
CA GLU A 19 0.80 8.06 -17.69
C GLU A 19 1.21 7.82 -16.22
N LEU A 20 0.59 6.82 -15.54
CA LEU A 20 0.74 6.58 -14.11
C LEU A 20 2.20 6.43 -13.64
N PRO A 21 3.10 5.71 -14.35
CA PRO A 21 4.50 5.61 -13.95
C PRO A 21 5.29 6.92 -13.99
N SER A 22 4.75 7.95 -14.67
CA SER A 22 5.38 9.27 -14.80
C SER A 22 4.97 10.22 -13.68
N LEU A 23 4.07 9.83 -12.79
CA LEU A 23 3.66 10.66 -11.67
C LEU A 23 4.78 10.81 -10.65
N GLU A 24 5.09 12.06 -10.34
CA GLU A 24 5.98 12.38 -9.22
C GLU A 24 5.20 12.27 -7.91
N LEU A 25 5.31 11.13 -7.26
CA LEU A 25 4.66 10.85 -5.98
C LEU A 25 5.57 11.20 -4.80
N PRO A 26 5.01 11.58 -3.65
CA PRO A 26 5.75 11.94 -2.46
C PRO A 26 6.73 10.86 -2.00
N ARG A 27 7.81 11.31 -1.38
CA ARG A 27 8.83 10.47 -0.73
C ARG A 27 9.06 10.95 0.70
N ASP A 28 9.35 10.03 1.58
CA ASP A 28 9.80 10.30 2.95
C ASP A 28 11.21 9.70 3.12
N ASP A 29 12.11 10.40 3.76
CA ASP A 29 13.51 9.96 3.93
C ASP A 29 13.62 8.65 4.73
N ALA A 30 12.70 8.41 5.64
CA ALA A 30 12.67 7.21 6.48
C ALA A 30 11.83 6.09 5.87
N LEU A 31 10.66 6.40 5.29
CA LEU A 31 9.69 5.42 4.81
C LEU A 31 9.87 5.07 3.31
N GLY A 32 10.66 5.86 2.57
CA GLY A 32 10.93 5.64 1.15
C GLY A 32 9.93 6.33 0.23
N ALA A 33 9.48 5.67 -0.85
CA ALA A 33 8.62 6.25 -1.86
C ALA A 33 7.17 5.79 -1.73
N THR A 34 6.22 6.68 -1.98
CA THR A 34 4.84 6.30 -2.31
C THR A 34 4.85 5.43 -3.58
N THR A 35 4.16 4.32 -3.55
CA THR A 35 4.04 3.42 -4.71
C THR A 35 2.59 3.20 -5.08
N VAL A 36 2.34 2.97 -6.37
CA VAL A 36 1.02 2.64 -6.91
C VAL A 36 1.07 1.31 -7.65
N ASN A 37 0.15 0.43 -7.33
CA ASN A 37 -0.08 -0.81 -8.04
C ASN A 37 -1.47 -0.80 -8.69
N VAL A 38 -1.55 -1.15 -9.97
CA VAL A 38 -2.82 -1.39 -10.65
C VAL A 38 -3.23 -2.83 -10.36
N GLY A 39 -4.11 -3.01 -9.40
CA GLY A 39 -4.51 -4.34 -8.93
C GLY A 39 -5.57 -5.01 -9.79
N MET A 40 -6.48 -4.22 -10.40
CA MET A 40 -7.56 -4.73 -11.22
C MET A 40 -7.89 -3.73 -12.35
N ILE A 41 -8.27 -4.27 -13.50
CA ILE A 41 -8.84 -3.51 -14.62
C ILE A 41 -10.03 -4.32 -15.15
N SER A 42 -11.14 -3.63 -15.42
CA SER A 42 -12.30 -4.22 -16.07
C SER A 42 -12.99 -3.20 -16.99
N GLY A 43 -13.80 -3.69 -17.94
CA GLY A 43 -14.55 -2.83 -18.85
C GLY A 43 -14.99 -3.53 -20.12
N GLY A 44 -15.81 -2.81 -20.91
CA GLY A 44 -16.38 -3.31 -22.15
C GLY A 44 -17.56 -4.25 -21.97
N VAL A 45 -18.20 -4.60 -23.07
CA VAL A 45 -19.39 -5.46 -23.09
C VAL A 45 -19.34 -6.51 -24.22
N ALA A 46 -18.69 -6.21 -25.37
CA ALA A 46 -18.52 -7.11 -26.50
C ALA A 46 -17.43 -6.58 -27.45
N ASP A 47 -16.80 -7.48 -28.20
CA ASP A 47 -15.66 -7.19 -29.08
C ASP A 47 -15.96 -6.17 -30.19
N ASN A 48 -17.21 -6.12 -30.64
CA ASN A 48 -17.69 -5.24 -31.70
C ASN A 48 -18.39 -3.97 -31.21
N VAL A 49 -18.31 -3.68 -29.90
CA VAL A 49 -18.94 -2.51 -29.25
C VAL A 49 -17.86 -1.65 -28.61
N LEU A 50 -17.92 -0.33 -28.86
CA LEU A 50 -17.09 0.63 -28.10
C LEU A 50 -17.44 0.53 -26.62
N ALA A 51 -16.44 0.32 -25.79
CA ALA A 51 -16.61 0.15 -24.35
C ALA A 51 -17.33 1.36 -23.74
N PRO A 52 -18.53 1.21 -23.17
CA PRO A 52 -19.27 2.32 -22.56
C PRO A 52 -18.70 2.73 -21.21
N SER A 53 -18.03 1.79 -20.52
CA SER A 53 -17.40 2.00 -19.22
C SER A 53 -16.12 1.17 -19.10
N ALA A 54 -15.22 1.64 -18.26
CA ALA A 54 -14.03 0.90 -17.82
C ALA A 54 -13.64 1.40 -16.42
N GLU A 55 -13.09 0.52 -15.61
CA GLU A 55 -12.60 0.84 -14.27
C GLU A 55 -11.23 0.21 -14.00
N ALA A 56 -10.46 0.83 -13.13
CA ALA A 56 -9.25 0.27 -12.56
C ALA A 56 -9.25 0.47 -11.04
N ARG A 57 -8.73 -0.51 -10.30
CA ARG A 57 -8.49 -0.39 -8.86
C ARG A 57 -7.02 -0.26 -8.60
N LEU A 58 -6.67 0.82 -7.93
CA LEU A 58 -5.30 1.16 -7.58
C LEU A 58 -5.09 0.92 -6.08
N MET A 59 -3.97 0.27 -5.75
CA MET A 59 -3.45 0.20 -4.38
C MET A 59 -2.32 1.22 -4.27
N VAL A 60 -2.51 2.23 -3.43
CA VAL A 60 -1.50 3.26 -3.16
C VAL A 60 -0.90 3.01 -1.77
N ARG A 61 0.41 2.81 -1.70
CA ARG A 61 1.15 2.72 -0.45
C ARG A 61 1.68 4.09 -0.09
N LEU A 62 1.10 4.68 0.93
CA LEU A 62 1.40 6.03 1.38
C LEU A 62 2.68 6.06 2.21
N VAL A 63 3.46 7.13 2.05
CA VAL A 63 4.58 7.51 2.94
C VAL A 63 4.44 8.96 3.41
N SER A 64 3.42 9.67 2.93
CA SER A 64 3.06 11.05 3.28
C SER A 64 1.58 11.17 3.60
N ASP A 65 1.10 12.40 3.71
CA ASP A 65 -0.31 12.70 3.93
C ASP A 65 -1.18 12.18 2.77
N ALA A 66 -2.30 11.53 3.11
CA ALA A 66 -3.22 10.96 2.14
C ALA A 66 -3.90 12.03 1.26
N GLU A 67 -4.15 13.22 1.81
CA GLU A 67 -4.79 14.32 1.07
C GLU A 67 -3.83 14.90 0.03
N GLU A 68 -2.53 14.96 0.34
CA GLU A 68 -1.52 15.34 -0.64
C GLU A 68 -1.51 14.41 -1.85
N VAL A 69 -1.49 13.10 -1.59
CA VAL A 69 -1.51 12.09 -2.66
C VAL A 69 -2.84 12.11 -3.41
N TRP A 70 -3.95 12.29 -2.72
CA TRP A 70 -5.26 12.40 -3.35
C TRP A 70 -5.32 13.58 -4.32
N ALA A 71 -4.85 14.75 -3.91
CA ALA A 71 -4.81 15.92 -4.76
C ALA A 71 -3.91 15.74 -6.01
N LEU A 72 -2.84 14.96 -5.90
CA LEU A 72 -2.00 14.57 -7.04
C LEU A 72 -2.77 13.69 -8.02
N LEU A 73 -3.50 12.69 -7.52
CA LEU A 73 -4.32 11.80 -8.35
C LEU A 73 -5.47 12.54 -9.03
N GLU A 74 -6.13 13.48 -8.34
CA GLU A 74 -7.16 14.32 -8.94
C GLU A 74 -6.61 15.16 -10.11
N ARG A 75 -5.42 15.77 -9.94
CA ARG A 75 -4.76 16.51 -11.01
C ARG A 75 -4.36 15.61 -12.18
N TRP A 76 -3.86 14.42 -11.90
CA TRP A 76 -3.52 13.44 -12.93
C TRP A 76 -4.75 13.03 -13.76
N VAL A 77 -5.85 12.71 -13.10
CA VAL A 77 -7.10 12.35 -13.78
C VAL A 77 -7.66 13.53 -14.57
N ALA A 78 -7.54 14.76 -14.07
CA ALA A 78 -7.92 16.01 -14.73
C ALA A 78 -9.34 15.97 -15.35
N GLY A 79 -10.30 15.32 -14.68
CA GLY A 79 -11.69 15.19 -15.16
C GLY A 79 -11.90 14.16 -16.28
N ARG A 80 -10.84 13.41 -16.68
CA ARG A 80 -10.95 12.32 -17.68
C ARG A 80 -11.63 11.07 -17.13
N ALA A 81 -11.63 10.90 -15.80
CA ALA A 81 -12.31 9.83 -15.09
C ALA A 81 -12.79 10.33 -13.72
N THR A 82 -13.62 9.55 -13.05
CA THR A 82 -14.02 9.77 -11.66
C THR A 82 -13.10 8.98 -10.74
N LEU A 83 -12.64 9.61 -9.66
CA LEU A 83 -11.92 8.94 -8.58
C LEU A 83 -12.87 8.65 -7.42
N GLU A 84 -12.76 7.44 -6.88
CA GLU A 84 -13.46 7.05 -5.66
C GLU A 84 -12.44 6.60 -4.62
N ARG A 85 -12.60 7.05 -3.37
CA ARG A 85 -11.74 6.62 -2.27
C ARG A 85 -12.17 5.25 -1.77
N GLY A 86 -11.21 4.36 -1.64
CA GLY A 86 -11.36 3.10 -0.93
C GLY A 86 -10.99 3.23 0.55
N SER A 87 -10.62 2.11 1.16
CA SER A 87 -10.11 2.08 2.53
C SER A 87 -8.79 2.82 2.64
N LEU A 88 -8.62 3.58 3.72
CA LEU A 88 -7.40 4.32 4.02
C LEU A 88 -6.74 3.74 5.29
N VAL A 89 -5.47 3.36 5.16
CA VAL A 89 -4.60 3.06 6.30
C VAL A 89 -3.41 4.01 6.21
N PRO A 90 -3.22 4.92 7.19
CA PRO A 90 -2.15 5.90 7.15
C PRO A 90 -0.78 5.24 7.28
N ALA A 91 0.25 5.88 6.72
CA ALA A 91 1.63 5.54 7.02
C ALA A 91 1.94 5.86 8.49
N MET A 92 2.69 4.97 9.15
CA MET A 92 3.00 5.09 10.57
C MET A 92 4.48 4.92 10.85
N LYS A 93 5.00 5.74 11.75
CA LYS A 93 6.31 5.53 12.39
C LYS A 93 6.07 4.90 13.75
N LEU A 94 6.42 3.63 13.88
CA LEU A 94 6.28 2.88 15.13
C LEU A 94 7.48 3.14 16.05
N HIS A 95 7.29 2.90 17.35
CA HIS A 95 8.36 3.02 18.32
C HIS A 95 9.39 1.89 18.15
N THR A 96 10.63 2.21 18.46
CA THR A 96 11.75 1.27 18.43
C THR A 96 12.44 1.24 19.79
N VAL A 97 13.17 0.17 20.08
CA VAL A 97 13.99 0.06 21.29
C VAL A 97 15.47 -0.20 20.92
N PRO A 98 16.42 0.36 21.66
CA PRO A 98 17.84 0.12 21.40
C PRO A 98 18.21 -1.35 21.40
N GLY A 99 19.09 -1.76 20.46
CA GLY A 99 19.58 -3.13 20.35
C GLY A 99 18.66 -4.10 19.61
N PHE A 100 17.66 -3.57 18.92
CA PHE A 100 16.93 -4.25 17.86
C PHE A 100 17.21 -3.58 16.53
N GLU A 101 17.41 -4.38 15.50
CA GLU A 101 17.44 -3.86 14.13
C GLU A 101 16.07 -3.37 13.74
N THR A 102 16.02 -2.27 13.00
CA THR A 102 14.78 -1.67 12.54
C THR A 102 14.71 -1.71 11.03
N SER A 103 13.49 -1.87 10.50
CA SER A 103 13.26 -1.86 9.06
C SER A 103 11.97 -1.13 8.72
N VAL A 104 11.88 -0.66 7.48
CA VAL A 104 10.64 -0.15 6.90
C VAL A 104 9.93 -1.31 6.23
N VAL A 105 8.64 -1.44 6.51
CA VAL A 105 7.80 -2.49 5.94
C VAL A 105 6.65 -1.88 5.14
N ALA A 106 6.32 -2.51 4.01
CA ALA A 106 5.33 -2.02 3.07
C ALA A 106 3.99 -2.77 3.19
N PHE A 107 3.58 -3.12 4.41
CA PHE A 107 2.29 -3.75 4.67
C PHE A 107 1.50 -2.98 5.75
N ALA A 108 0.19 -3.11 5.72
CA ALA A 108 -0.69 -2.51 6.71
C ALA A 108 -0.73 -3.38 7.99
N THR A 109 -1.03 -2.72 9.11
CA THR A 109 -1.26 -3.36 10.42
C THR A 109 -2.52 -2.76 11.04
N ASP A 110 -3.06 -3.42 12.07
CA ASP A 110 -4.21 -2.91 12.83
C ASP A 110 -3.83 -1.84 13.88
N VAL A 111 -2.55 -1.50 13.97
CA VAL A 111 -2.04 -0.52 14.95
C VAL A 111 -2.79 0.82 14.91
N PRO A 112 -3.18 1.39 13.74
CA PRO A 112 -3.94 2.64 13.69
C PRO A 112 -5.27 2.59 14.45
N GLU A 113 -5.88 1.41 14.56
CA GLU A 113 -7.16 1.21 15.25
C GLU A 113 -6.97 1.00 16.77
N LEU A 114 -5.75 0.71 17.20
CA LEU A 114 -5.43 0.38 18.59
C LEU A 114 -5.04 1.62 19.44
N THR A 115 -5.76 2.70 19.28
CA THR A 115 -5.43 4.04 19.85
C THR A 115 -5.35 4.08 21.39
N ARG A 116 -5.87 3.08 22.09
CA ARG A 116 -5.93 3.00 23.56
C ARG A 116 -4.99 1.94 24.15
N TRP A 117 -4.16 1.29 23.36
CA TRP A 117 -3.34 0.14 23.79
C TRP A 117 -1.91 0.53 24.22
N GLY A 118 -1.61 1.83 24.30
CA GLY A 118 -0.31 2.35 24.74
C GLY A 118 0.65 2.54 23.57
N THR A 119 1.95 2.38 23.84
CA THR A 119 3.01 2.58 22.84
C THR A 119 3.14 1.37 21.92
N PRO A 120 2.90 1.52 20.60
CA PRO A 120 2.91 0.40 19.68
C PRO A 120 4.34 0.06 19.22
N TYR A 121 4.62 -1.23 19.18
CA TYR A 121 5.81 -1.83 18.57
C TYR A 121 5.38 -2.91 17.59
N LEU A 122 6.10 -3.05 16.48
CA LEU A 122 5.90 -4.14 15.53
C LEU A 122 7.14 -5.05 15.57
N TYR A 123 6.95 -6.29 15.96
CA TYR A 123 8.01 -7.28 16.05
C TYR A 123 7.44 -8.66 15.74
N GLY A 124 8.18 -9.47 14.99
CA GLY A 124 7.81 -10.84 14.71
C GLY A 124 8.93 -11.61 14.04
N PRO A 125 8.93 -12.94 14.16
CA PRO A 125 9.92 -13.81 13.50
C PRO A 125 9.57 -14.08 12.05
N GLY A 126 10.58 -14.60 11.30
CA GLY A 126 10.42 -15.00 9.91
C GLY A 126 10.61 -13.84 8.93
N SER A 127 10.29 -14.11 7.66
CA SER A 127 10.44 -13.15 6.57
C SER A 127 9.09 -12.83 5.93
N ILE A 128 8.78 -11.55 5.76
CA ILE A 128 7.61 -11.10 5.03
C ILE A 128 7.64 -11.52 3.55
N HIS A 129 8.80 -11.80 2.99
CA HIS A 129 8.94 -12.17 1.58
C HIS A 129 8.32 -13.53 1.23
N VAL A 130 8.07 -14.37 2.22
CA VAL A 130 7.39 -15.67 2.01
C VAL A 130 5.91 -15.62 2.43
N ALA A 131 5.47 -14.55 3.11
CA ALA A 131 4.09 -14.40 3.52
C ALA A 131 3.15 -14.30 2.31
N HIS A 132 1.96 -14.90 2.43
CA HIS A 132 0.94 -14.98 1.37
C HIS A 132 1.40 -15.71 0.09
N THR A 133 2.41 -16.60 0.22
CA THR A 133 2.87 -17.47 -0.88
C THR A 133 2.66 -18.94 -0.53
N ALA A 134 2.76 -19.81 -1.53
CA ALA A 134 2.75 -21.26 -1.29
C ALA A 134 3.93 -21.75 -0.43
N GLU A 135 4.98 -20.92 -0.31
CA GLU A 135 6.19 -21.19 0.45
C GLU A 135 6.17 -20.56 1.85
N GLU A 136 5.02 -20.05 2.28
CA GLU A 136 4.88 -19.42 3.60
C GLU A 136 5.26 -20.39 4.71
N ARG A 137 6.24 -20.03 5.48
CA ARG A 137 6.81 -20.85 6.55
C ARG A 137 7.53 -20.03 7.59
N ILE A 138 7.69 -20.62 8.77
CA ILE A 138 8.64 -20.22 9.80
C ILE A 138 9.40 -21.48 10.28
N THR A 139 10.67 -21.36 10.51
CA THR A 139 11.44 -22.46 11.08
C THR A 139 11.24 -22.54 12.60
N ARG A 140 11.42 -23.75 13.16
CA ARG A 140 11.39 -23.93 14.62
C ARG A 140 12.44 -23.09 15.34
N ALA A 141 13.62 -22.91 14.74
CA ALA A 141 14.69 -22.11 15.31
C ALA A 141 14.30 -20.63 15.40
N GLU A 142 13.72 -20.06 14.31
CA GLU A 142 13.21 -18.69 14.30
C GLU A 142 12.10 -18.49 15.34
N LEU A 143 11.19 -19.44 15.45
CA LEU A 143 10.10 -19.38 16.43
C LEU A 143 10.62 -19.39 17.86
N LEU A 144 11.60 -20.23 18.19
CA LEU A 144 12.21 -20.28 19.52
C LEU A 144 13.01 -19.01 19.83
N ALA A 145 13.79 -18.51 18.86
CA ALA A 145 14.53 -17.24 19.01
C ALA A 145 13.59 -16.04 19.20
N ALA A 146 12.39 -16.08 18.61
CA ALA A 146 11.39 -15.03 18.81
C ALA A 146 10.90 -14.94 20.26
N VAL A 147 10.79 -16.04 20.99
CA VAL A 147 10.42 -16.03 22.42
C VAL A 147 11.42 -15.17 23.23
N ASP A 148 12.71 -15.41 23.04
CA ASP A 148 13.76 -14.62 23.70
C ASP A 148 13.74 -13.16 23.21
N GLY A 149 13.42 -12.95 21.94
CA GLY A 149 13.24 -11.64 21.36
C GLY A 149 12.11 -10.86 22.01
N TYR A 150 10.93 -11.45 22.18
CA TYR A 150 9.78 -10.85 22.86
C TYR A 150 10.08 -10.50 24.32
N VAL A 151 10.76 -11.39 25.06
CA VAL A 151 11.17 -11.12 26.44
C VAL A 151 12.08 -9.90 26.49
N ARG A 152 13.15 -9.87 25.70
CA ARG A 152 14.07 -8.72 25.63
C ARG A 152 13.37 -7.42 25.18
N LEU A 153 12.44 -7.49 24.24
CA LEU A 153 11.67 -6.34 23.81
C LEU A 153 10.83 -5.78 24.95
N ALA A 154 10.11 -6.63 25.67
CA ALA A 154 9.28 -6.25 26.81
C ALA A 154 10.13 -5.62 27.94
N GLU A 155 11.24 -6.25 28.34
CA GLU A 155 12.15 -5.72 29.36
C GLU A 155 12.68 -4.34 28.99
N ARG A 156 13.13 -4.14 27.76
CA ARG A 156 13.65 -2.86 27.29
C ARG A 156 12.58 -1.79 27.14
N ALA A 157 11.41 -2.13 26.62
CA ALA A 157 10.30 -1.20 26.49
C ALA A 157 9.80 -0.71 27.85
N LEU A 158 9.85 -1.55 28.89
CA LEU A 158 9.49 -1.18 30.28
C LEU A 158 10.58 -0.38 31.00
N ALA A 159 11.85 -0.55 30.61
CA ALA A 159 12.98 0.17 31.21
C ALA A 159 13.11 1.63 30.72
N VAL A 160 12.45 1.99 29.63
CA VAL A 160 12.49 3.34 29.00
C VAL A 160 11.45 4.30 29.64
N ARG A 161 10.88 3.97 30.79
CA ARG A 161 9.94 4.86 31.51
C ARG A 161 10.65 5.92 32.32
#